data_52f72f8e16b4f6d32f9b00f4213064c4
#
_entry.id   52f72f8e16b4f6d32f9b00f4213064c4
#
_cell.length_a   1.000
_cell.length_b   1.000
_cell.length_c   1.000
_cell.angle_alpha   90.00
_cell.angle_beta   90.00
_cell.angle_gamma   90.00
#
_symmetry.space_group_name_H-M   'P 1'
#
loop_
_entity.id
_entity.type
_entity.pdbx_description
1 polymer ?
#
loop_
_entity_poly.entity_id
_entity_poly.type
_entity_poly.pdbx_seq_one_letter_code
_entity_poly.pdbx_strand_id
1 'polypeptide(L)'
;NAAHGNGSIRYIGAGAFMRQEKENGMFYEGSLRAGRSRMDYAADLTTGMVTTHTSYDADANYIGVHVGAGHKTTTPNGTGQELYVRYFYTRQNGADVTLSTGDRYTFSDVDSNILRAGARWMFPQKGGSFILGASMQYEFSGDADATYHRAGGLSYTSASPTMKGFSTSLELGWKAQMSANSTADLSVEGWMGKQRGASFRAGFAWQF
;
A
#
# COMPACT_ATOMS: atom_id res chain seq x y z
N ASN A 1 -31.10 4.57 -12.65
CA ASN A 1 -30.57 3.79 -11.55
C ASN A 1 -29.43 4.57 -10.92
N ALA A 2 -29.49 4.88 -9.64
CA ALA A 2 -28.43 5.49 -8.87
C ALA A 2 -27.96 4.51 -7.80
N ALA A 3 -26.64 4.41 -7.60
CA ALA A 3 -26.04 3.66 -6.51
C ALA A 3 -25.17 4.62 -5.70
N HIS A 4 -25.41 4.71 -4.41
CA HIS A 4 -24.58 5.43 -3.47
C HIS A 4 -24.08 4.44 -2.43
N GLY A 5 -22.77 4.28 -2.31
CA GLY A 5 -22.17 3.36 -1.36
C GLY A 5 -21.03 4.03 -0.59
N ASN A 6 -20.91 3.63 0.67
CA ASN A 6 -19.78 3.97 1.54
C ASN A 6 -19.13 2.69 2.03
N GLY A 7 -17.81 2.69 2.09
CA GLY A 7 -17.05 1.58 2.66
C GLY A 7 -15.87 2.09 3.47
N SER A 8 -15.48 1.29 4.45
CA SER A 8 -14.25 1.51 5.19
C SER A 8 -13.43 0.23 5.23
N ILE A 9 -12.10 0.38 5.20
CA ILE A 9 -11.18 -0.74 5.38
C ILE A 9 -10.29 -0.39 6.56
N ARG A 10 -10.24 -1.31 7.54
CA ARG A 10 -9.33 -1.25 8.68
C ARG A 10 -8.42 -2.44 8.63
N TYR A 11 -7.17 -2.25 8.99
CA TYR A 11 -6.21 -3.34 9.05
C TYR A 11 -5.35 -3.24 10.30
N ILE A 12 -4.98 -4.40 10.82
CA ILE A 12 -4.03 -4.57 11.91
C ILE A 12 -3.03 -5.64 11.51
N GLY A 13 -1.77 -5.42 11.81
CA GLY A 13 -0.74 -6.40 11.48
C GLY A 13 0.56 -6.09 12.20
N ALA A 14 1.47 -7.04 12.09
CA ALA A 14 2.83 -6.92 12.58
C ALA A 14 3.81 -7.34 11.48
N GLY A 15 5.04 -6.88 11.59
CA GLY A 15 6.08 -7.24 10.64
C GLY A 15 7.47 -6.99 11.20
N ALA A 16 8.45 -7.56 10.53
CA ALA A 16 9.86 -7.34 10.78
C ALA A 16 10.52 -6.77 9.52
N PHE A 17 11.45 -5.87 9.72
CA PHE A 17 12.27 -5.26 8.68
C PHE A 17 13.74 -5.43 9.04
N MET A 18 14.55 -5.73 8.02
CA MET A 18 15.99 -5.80 8.15
C MET A 18 16.63 -5.03 6.99
N ARG A 19 17.70 -4.29 7.30
CA ARG A 19 18.53 -3.62 6.31
C ARG A 19 19.99 -3.78 6.71
N GLN A 20 20.82 -4.17 5.76
CA GLN A 20 22.26 -4.26 5.90
C GLN A 20 22.92 -3.28 4.92
N GLU A 21 23.74 -2.38 5.44
CA GLU A 21 24.57 -1.46 4.65
C GLU A 21 26.01 -1.94 4.68
N LYS A 22 26.67 -1.92 3.52
CA LYS A 22 28.09 -2.25 3.36
C LYS A 22 28.93 -0.98 3.28
N GLU A 23 30.21 -1.09 3.59
CA GLU A 23 31.18 0.04 3.53
C GLU A 23 31.27 0.70 2.16
N ASN A 24 31.06 -0.06 1.10
CA ASN A 24 31.07 0.46 -0.29
C ASN A 24 29.76 1.19 -0.68
N GLY A 25 28.84 1.42 0.26
CA GLY A 25 27.57 2.09 0.01
C GLY A 25 26.45 1.17 -0.49
N MET A 26 26.71 -0.09 -0.85
CA MET A 26 25.68 -1.04 -1.21
C MET A 26 24.83 -1.39 0.01
N PHE A 27 23.52 -1.53 -0.17
CA PHE A 27 22.63 -2.04 0.87
C PHE A 27 21.67 -3.08 0.32
N TYR A 28 21.23 -3.94 1.23
CA TYR A 28 20.20 -4.93 1.00
C TYR A 28 19.15 -4.79 2.10
N GLU A 29 17.90 -4.93 1.73
CA GLU A 29 16.80 -4.82 2.69
C GLU A 29 15.72 -5.85 2.41
N GLY A 30 14.99 -6.20 3.46
CA GLY A 30 13.86 -7.10 3.36
C GLY A 30 12.90 -6.93 4.52
N SER A 31 11.65 -7.29 4.28
CA SER A 31 10.64 -7.30 5.32
C SER A 31 9.64 -8.42 5.10
N LEU A 32 9.07 -8.88 6.21
CA LEU A 32 7.92 -9.76 6.25
C LEU A 32 6.86 -9.09 7.11
N ARG A 33 5.61 -9.12 6.65
CA ARG A 33 4.46 -8.60 7.38
C ARG A 33 3.27 -9.53 7.23
N ALA A 34 2.45 -9.63 8.25
CA ALA A 34 1.20 -10.36 8.22
C ALA A 34 0.17 -9.64 9.07
N GLY A 35 -1.09 -9.82 8.75
CA GLY A 35 -2.16 -9.18 9.48
C GLY A 35 -3.54 -9.56 8.96
N ARG A 36 -4.52 -8.82 9.45
CA ARG A 36 -5.93 -8.97 9.10
C ARG A 36 -6.50 -7.63 8.68
N SER A 37 -7.28 -7.64 7.63
CA SER A 37 -8.11 -6.52 7.20
C SER A 37 -9.56 -6.82 7.50
N ARG A 38 -10.32 -5.80 7.87
CA ARG A 38 -11.79 -5.81 7.97
C ARG A 38 -12.33 -4.73 7.05
N MET A 39 -13.28 -5.13 6.24
CA MET A 39 -13.98 -4.27 5.31
C MET A 39 -15.44 -4.19 5.73
N ASP A 40 -15.95 -2.98 5.87
CA ASP A 40 -17.37 -2.69 6.11
C ASP A 40 -17.88 -1.94 4.87
N TYR A 41 -18.98 -2.37 4.28
CA TYR A 41 -19.58 -1.75 3.11
C TYR A 41 -21.09 -1.64 3.26
N ALA A 42 -21.65 -0.50 2.88
CA ALA A 42 -23.08 -0.27 2.79
C ALA A 42 -23.41 0.53 1.54
N ALA A 43 -24.51 0.19 0.87
CA ALA A 43 -24.97 0.89 -0.32
C ALA A 43 -26.49 0.94 -0.40
N ASP A 44 -26.97 2.05 -0.97
CA ASP A 44 -28.36 2.24 -1.36
C ASP A 44 -28.47 2.10 -2.89
N LEU A 45 -29.23 1.11 -3.31
CA LEU A 45 -29.51 0.81 -4.70
C LEU A 45 -30.90 1.30 -5.07
N THR A 46 -31.03 2.37 -5.85
CA THR A 46 -32.32 2.92 -6.27
C THR A 46 -32.65 2.49 -7.69
N THR A 47 -33.74 1.77 -7.86
CA THR A 47 -34.31 1.35 -9.15
C THR A 47 -35.74 1.87 -9.25
N GLY A 48 -35.94 2.91 -10.06
CA GLY A 48 -37.20 3.64 -10.13
C GLY A 48 -37.52 4.33 -8.80
N MET A 49 -38.63 4.01 -8.20
CA MET A 49 -39.06 4.53 -6.88
C MET A 49 -38.69 3.63 -5.68
N VAL A 50 -38.00 2.51 -5.94
CA VAL A 50 -37.61 1.55 -4.89
C VAL A 50 -36.12 1.72 -4.57
N THR A 51 -35.82 1.98 -3.29
CA THR A 51 -34.48 1.98 -2.75
C THR A 51 -34.29 0.74 -1.89
N THR A 52 -33.26 -0.07 -2.24
CA THR A 52 -32.85 -1.25 -1.47
C THR A 52 -31.55 -0.93 -0.78
N HIS A 53 -31.54 -1.01 0.54
CA HIS A 53 -30.32 -0.90 1.34
C HIS A 53 -29.63 -2.27 1.40
N THR A 54 -28.34 -2.31 1.12
CA THR A 54 -27.51 -3.52 1.20
C THR A 54 -26.23 -3.23 1.95
N SER A 55 -25.78 -4.18 2.78
CA SER A 55 -24.54 -4.06 3.54
C SER A 55 -23.89 -5.42 3.74
N TYR A 56 -22.58 -5.40 3.94
CA TYR A 56 -21.82 -6.58 4.35
C TYR A 56 -20.56 -6.19 5.12
N ASP A 57 -20.08 -7.14 5.93
CA ASP A 57 -18.79 -7.13 6.59
C ASP A 57 -17.91 -8.26 5.99
N ALA A 58 -16.66 -8.00 5.76
CA ALA A 58 -15.68 -9.00 5.30
C ALA A 58 -14.38 -8.89 6.09
N ASP A 59 -13.86 -10.04 6.48
CA ASP A 59 -12.55 -10.17 7.10
C ASP A 59 -11.62 -10.95 6.17
N ALA A 60 -10.38 -10.50 6.01
CA ALA A 60 -9.36 -11.19 5.22
C ALA A 60 -8.00 -11.13 5.91
N ASN A 61 -7.24 -12.22 5.83
CA ASN A 61 -5.85 -12.22 6.26
C ASN A 61 -4.94 -11.81 5.10
N TYR A 62 -3.83 -11.17 5.41
CA TYR A 62 -2.82 -10.86 4.41
C TYR A 62 -1.42 -11.21 4.90
N ILE A 63 -0.56 -11.52 3.94
CA ILE A 63 0.88 -11.65 4.11
C ILE A 63 1.57 -10.78 3.05
N GLY A 64 2.67 -10.13 3.42
CA GLY A 64 3.46 -9.35 2.49
C GLY A 64 4.94 -9.57 2.73
N VAL A 65 5.68 -9.66 1.63
CA VAL A 65 7.14 -9.78 1.62
C VAL A 65 7.69 -8.64 0.77
N HIS A 66 8.82 -8.11 1.19
CA HIS A 66 9.56 -7.11 0.45
C HIS A 66 11.04 -7.49 0.48
N VAL A 67 11.69 -7.37 -0.67
CA VAL A 67 13.14 -7.47 -0.81
C VAL A 67 13.63 -6.31 -1.66
N GLY A 68 14.81 -5.80 -1.36
CA GLY A 68 15.38 -4.68 -2.09
C GLY A 68 16.88 -4.63 -2.00
N ALA A 69 17.46 -3.93 -2.96
CA ALA A 69 18.87 -3.60 -2.99
C ALA A 69 19.06 -2.19 -3.54
N GLY A 70 20.15 -1.55 -3.17
CA GLY A 70 20.47 -0.23 -3.65
C GLY A 70 21.88 0.19 -3.32
N HIS A 71 22.17 1.43 -3.68
CA HIS A 71 23.47 2.06 -3.44
C HIS A 71 23.28 3.46 -2.88
N LYS A 72 23.97 3.74 -1.79
CA LYS A 72 23.97 5.01 -1.10
C LYS A 72 25.32 5.69 -1.30
N THR A 73 25.30 6.94 -1.71
CA THR A 73 26.46 7.79 -1.84
C THR A 73 26.27 9.07 -1.07
N THR A 74 27.37 9.71 -0.69
CA THR A 74 27.37 11.05 -0.10
C THR A 74 28.29 11.93 -0.91
N THR A 75 27.79 13.04 -1.40
CA THR A 75 28.58 14.02 -2.15
C THR A 75 29.50 14.83 -1.22
N PRO A 76 30.54 15.51 -1.72
CA PRO A 76 31.45 16.31 -0.90
C PRO A 76 30.76 17.41 -0.08
N ASN A 77 29.64 17.93 -0.56
CA ASN A 77 28.82 18.91 0.17
C ASN A 77 27.80 18.28 1.15
N GLY A 78 27.94 16.98 1.43
CA GLY A 78 27.14 16.28 2.42
C GLY A 78 25.76 15.80 1.94
N THR A 79 25.37 16.06 0.68
CA THR A 79 24.10 15.54 0.13
C THR A 79 24.17 14.01 0.01
N GLY A 80 23.27 13.32 0.73
CA GLY A 80 23.09 11.87 0.57
C GLY A 80 22.24 11.57 -0.65
N GLN A 81 22.62 10.53 -1.40
CA GLN A 81 21.84 9.99 -2.51
C GLN A 81 21.67 8.49 -2.33
N GLU A 82 20.45 7.99 -2.53
CA GLU A 82 20.12 6.57 -2.49
C GLU A 82 19.43 6.20 -3.79
N LEU A 83 19.98 5.23 -4.53
CA LEU A 83 19.34 4.59 -5.67
C LEU A 83 18.93 3.19 -5.27
N TYR A 84 17.72 2.76 -5.62
CA TYR A 84 17.21 1.47 -5.16
C TYR A 84 16.31 0.78 -6.18
N VAL A 85 16.27 -0.55 -6.07
CA VAL A 85 15.24 -1.41 -6.68
C VAL A 85 14.64 -2.26 -5.57
N ARG A 86 13.32 -2.38 -5.56
CA ARG A 86 12.54 -3.10 -4.56
C ARG A 86 11.49 -3.96 -5.23
N TYR A 87 11.32 -5.18 -4.75
CA TYR A 87 10.23 -6.04 -5.12
C TYR A 87 9.32 -6.26 -3.92
N PHE A 88 8.02 -6.14 -4.14
CA PHE A 88 6.98 -6.35 -3.14
C PHE A 88 6.05 -7.44 -3.61
N TYR A 89 5.80 -8.40 -2.75
CA TYR A 89 4.73 -9.37 -2.92
C TYR A 89 3.75 -9.21 -1.76
N THR A 90 2.47 -9.19 -2.06
CA THR A 90 1.41 -9.19 -1.05
C THR A 90 0.30 -10.12 -1.52
N ARG A 91 -0.13 -11.03 -0.65
CA ARG A 91 -1.32 -11.86 -0.84
C ARG A 91 -2.32 -11.56 0.23
N GLN A 92 -3.56 -11.33 -0.17
CA GLN A 92 -4.73 -11.22 0.70
C GLN A 92 -5.71 -12.33 0.34
N ASN A 93 -6.16 -13.06 1.34
CA ASN A 93 -7.15 -14.11 1.12
C ASN A 93 -8.49 -13.48 0.72
N GLY A 94 -9.22 -14.19 -0.12
CA GLY A 94 -10.61 -13.89 -0.43
C GLY A 94 -11.53 -14.07 0.78
N ALA A 95 -12.78 -13.71 0.59
CA ALA A 95 -13.82 -13.84 1.60
C ALA A 95 -15.17 -14.15 0.97
N ASP A 96 -15.98 -14.92 1.68
CA ASP A 96 -17.37 -15.12 1.37
C ASP A 96 -18.22 -14.23 2.28
N VAL A 97 -19.08 -13.42 1.70
CA VAL A 97 -19.96 -12.53 2.44
C VAL A 97 -21.41 -12.71 2.02
N THR A 98 -22.32 -12.64 3.00
CA THR A 98 -23.76 -12.63 2.75
C THR A 98 -24.25 -11.21 2.97
N LEU A 99 -24.93 -10.68 1.96
CA LEU A 99 -25.53 -9.35 2.02
C LEU A 99 -26.77 -9.37 2.94
N SER A 100 -27.13 -8.22 3.47
CA SER A 100 -28.36 -8.05 4.24
C SER A 100 -29.63 -8.42 3.43
N THR A 101 -29.56 -8.46 2.11
CA THR A 101 -30.61 -8.90 1.17
C THR A 101 -30.72 -10.43 1.01
N GLY A 102 -29.75 -11.20 1.58
CA GLY A 102 -29.67 -12.64 1.41
C GLY A 102 -28.85 -13.10 0.20
N ASP A 103 -28.40 -12.20 -0.63
CA ASP A 103 -27.48 -12.49 -1.73
C ASP A 103 -26.06 -12.73 -1.18
N ARG A 104 -25.18 -13.34 -1.98
CA ARG A 104 -23.82 -13.67 -1.55
C ARG A 104 -22.79 -13.16 -2.53
N TYR A 105 -21.66 -12.65 -2.02
CA TYR A 105 -20.44 -12.42 -2.78
C TYR A 105 -19.34 -13.37 -2.33
N THR A 106 -18.63 -13.94 -3.31
CA THR A 106 -17.38 -14.67 -3.13
C THR A 106 -16.28 -13.80 -3.73
N PHE A 107 -15.42 -13.23 -2.88
CA PHE A 107 -14.22 -12.50 -3.29
C PHE A 107 -13.07 -13.47 -3.43
N SER A 108 -12.36 -13.42 -4.55
CA SER A 108 -11.16 -14.22 -4.79
C SER A 108 -9.96 -13.72 -3.97
N ASP A 109 -8.95 -14.58 -3.81
CA ASP A 109 -7.65 -14.15 -3.31
C ASP A 109 -7.08 -13.06 -4.22
N VAL A 110 -6.38 -12.10 -3.62
CA VAL A 110 -5.71 -11.02 -4.34
C VAL A 110 -4.21 -11.15 -4.16
N ASP A 111 -3.50 -11.29 -5.26
CA ASP A 111 -2.04 -11.26 -5.31
C ASP A 111 -1.58 -9.94 -5.94
N SER A 112 -0.63 -9.27 -5.28
CA SER A 112 0.03 -8.07 -5.76
C SER A 112 1.53 -8.31 -5.88
N ASN A 113 2.09 -7.99 -7.06
CA ASN A 113 3.50 -8.17 -7.40
C ASN A 113 4.03 -6.87 -7.98
N ILE A 114 4.78 -6.08 -7.20
CA ILE A 114 5.26 -4.76 -7.59
C ILE A 114 6.78 -4.77 -7.69
N LEU A 115 7.30 -4.34 -8.82
CA LEU A 115 8.70 -3.93 -8.95
C LEU A 115 8.77 -2.41 -8.95
N ARG A 116 9.58 -1.85 -8.03
CA ARG A 116 9.79 -0.41 -7.87
C ARG A 116 11.26 -0.09 -8.01
N ALA A 117 11.58 0.93 -8.80
CA ALA A 117 12.90 1.56 -8.85
C ALA A 117 12.77 3.04 -8.48
N GLY A 118 13.75 3.59 -7.76
CA GLY A 118 13.66 4.97 -7.32
C GLY A 118 15.00 5.55 -6.90
N ALA A 119 14.95 6.86 -6.69
CA ALA A 119 16.04 7.65 -6.14
C ALA A 119 15.53 8.51 -5.00
N ARG A 120 16.37 8.73 -4.01
CA ARG A 120 16.08 9.54 -2.84
C ARG A 120 17.29 10.39 -2.52
N TRP A 121 17.09 11.68 -2.33
CA TRP A 121 18.12 12.64 -1.97
C TRP A 121 17.85 13.19 -0.58
N MET A 122 18.91 13.33 0.21
CA MET A 122 18.88 13.90 1.55
C MET A 122 19.82 15.11 1.57
N PHE A 123 19.24 16.30 1.66
CA PHE A 123 19.95 17.57 1.72
C PHE A 123 20.14 17.98 3.16
N PRO A 124 21.39 18.03 3.69
CA PRO A 124 21.63 18.41 5.07
C PRO A 124 21.26 19.87 5.29
N GLN A 125 20.61 20.14 6.40
CA GLN A 125 20.18 21.45 6.86
C GLN A 125 20.47 21.58 8.36
N LYS A 126 20.42 22.81 8.89
CA LYS A 126 20.55 23.04 10.32
C LYS A 126 19.40 22.32 11.07
N GLY A 127 19.77 21.35 11.92
CA GLY A 127 18.83 20.57 12.73
C GLY A 127 18.19 19.36 12.04
N GLY A 128 18.62 19.02 10.80
CA GLY A 128 18.08 17.84 10.13
C GLY A 128 18.45 17.72 8.65
N SER A 129 17.58 17.09 7.88
CA SER A 129 17.76 16.94 6.42
C SER A 129 16.42 17.01 5.70
N PHE A 130 16.39 17.76 4.63
CA PHE A 130 15.28 17.74 3.68
C PHE A 130 15.40 16.50 2.79
N ILE A 131 14.28 15.83 2.51
CA ILE A 131 14.20 14.62 1.70
C ILE A 131 13.40 14.92 0.45
N LEU A 132 13.97 14.57 -0.70
CA LEU A 132 13.31 14.52 -1.99
C LEU A 132 13.43 13.11 -2.53
N GLY A 133 12.31 12.50 -2.93
CA GLY A 133 12.29 11.17 -3.54
C GLY A 133 11.50 11.15 -4.83
N ALA A 134 11.91 10.29 -5.76
CA ALA A 134 11.14 9.97 -6.95
C ALA A 134 11.21 8.46 -7.20
N SER A 135 10.09 7.87 -7.56
CA SER A 135 10.08 6.45 -7.91
C SER A 135 9.13 6.15 -9.06
N MET A 136 9.38 5.02 -9.70
CA MET A 136 8.50 4.40 -10.67
C MET A 136 8.27 2.95 -10.27
N GLN A 137 7.07 2.45 -10.50
CA GLN A 137 6.74 1.07 -10.21
C GLN A 137 5.81 0.48 -11.27
N TYR A 138 5.87 -0.84 -11.39
CA TYR A 138 4.95 -1.62 -12.20
C TYR A 138 4.32 -2.72 -11.36
N GLU A 139 2.98 -2.76 -11.36
CA GLU A 139 2.18 -3.84 -10.77
C GLU A 139 1.90 -4.89 -11.85
N PHE A 140 2.38 -6.13 -11.63
CA PHE A 140 2.22 -7.24 -12.58
C PHE A 140 0.92 -8.02 -12.37
N SER A 141 0.32 -7.92 -11.20
CA SER A 141 -0.93 -8.56 -10.80
C SER A 141 -1.85 -7.55 -10.10
N GLY A 142 -2.76 -7.98 -9.27
CA GLY A 142 -3.69 -7.06 -8.55
C GLY A 142 -5.09 -7.11 -9.14
N ASP A 143 -5.47 -8.25 -9.71
CA ASP A 143 -6.86 -8.54 -10.05
C ASP A 143 -7.60 -8.99 -8.78
N ALA A 144 -8.78 -8.46 -8.55
CA ALA A 144 -9.62 -8.78 -7.40
C ALA A 144 -11.02 -9.14 -7.88
N ASP A 145 -11.19 -10.37 -8.37
CA ASP A 145 -12.45 -10.84 -8.92
C ASP A 145 -13.48 -11.11 -7.80
N ALA A 146 -14.74 -10.84 -8.10
CA ALA A 146 -15.85 -11.16 -7.23
C ALA A 146 -16.96 -11.88 -7.99
N THR A 147 -17.46 -12.96 -7.43
CA THR A 147 -18.62 -13.67 -7.96
C THR A 147 -19.83 -13.36 -7.10
N TYR A 148 -20.86 -12.84 -7.73
CA TYR A 148 -22.16 -12.58 -7.12
C TYR A 148 -23.07 -13.79 -7.30
N HIS A 149 -23.70 -14.23 -6.21
CA HIS A 149 -24.67 -15.30 -6.17
C HIS A 149 -26.03 -14.72 -5.67
N ARG A 150 -27.00 -14.69 -6.56
CA ARG A 150 -28.34 -14.25 -6.21
C ARG A 150 -29.10 -15.32 -5.44
N ALA A 151 -29.84 -14.95 -4.43
CA ALA A 151 -30.82 -15.81 -3.79
C ALA A 151 -31.87 -16.25 -4.83
N GLY A 152 -31.75 -17.46 -5.38
CA GLY A 152 -32.57 -17.95 -6.51
C GLY A 152 -31.79 -18.62 -7.62
N GLY A 153 -30.46 -18.76 -7.47
CA GLY A 153 -29.62 -19.66 -8.25
C GLY A 153 -28.90 -19.06 -9.47
N LEU A 154 -29.00 -17.75 -9.70
CA LEU A 154 -28.21 -17.06 -10.73
C LEU A 154 -26.89 -16.60 -10.14
N SER A 155 -25.80 -16.85 -10.87
CA SER A 155 -24.46 -16.39 -10.49
C SER A 155 -23.80 -15.71 -11.68
N TYR A 156 -23.05 -14.64 -11.43
CA TYR A 156 -22.17 -14.02 -12.42
C TYR A 156 -20.91 -13.49 -11.75
N THR A 157 -19.78 -13.59 -12.46
CA THR A 157 -18.52 -13.02 -12.03
C THR A 157 -18.40 -11.61 -12.58
N SER A 158 -18.20 -10.65 -11.71
CA SER A 158 -17.93 -9.27 -12.09
C SER A 158 -16.44 -9.14 -12.38
N ALA A 159 -16.11 -8.63 -13.56
CA ALA A 159 -14.73 -8.26 -13.85
C ALA A 159 -14.29 -7.15 -12.89
N SER A 160 -13.23 -7.39 -12.17
CA SER A 160 -12.64 -6.45 -11.24
C SER A 160 -11.85 -5.36 -11.97
N PRO A 161 -11.78 -4.15 -11.41
CA PRO A 161 -10.79 -3.19 -11.87
C PRO A 161 -9.39 -3.73 -11.59
N THR A 162 -8.62 -3.95 -12.65
CA THR A 162 -7.23 -4.38 -12.51
C THR A 162 -6.34 -3.25 -11.99
N MET A 163 -5.47 -3.55 -11.05
CA MET A 163 -4.42 -2.64 -10.57
C MET A 163 -3.13 -2.76 -11.39
N LYS A 164 -3.07 -3.69 -12.36
CA LYS A 164 -1.93 -3.86 -13.28
C LYS A 164 -1.57 -2.58 -13.99
N GLY A 165 -0.27 -2.29 -14.02
CA GLY A 165 0.25 -1.18 -14.80
C GLY A 165 1.23 -0.29 -14.05
N PHE A 166 1.56 0.80 -14.70
CA PHE A 166 2.61 1.72 -14.30
C PHE A 166 2.10 2.82 -13.38
N SER A 167 2.92 3.17 -12.38
CA SER A 167 2.70 4.31 -11.50
C SER A 167 4.02 4.99 -11.17
N THR A 168 3.97 6.28 -10.89
CA THR A 168 5.10 7.07 -10.41
C THR A 168 4.77 7.74 -9.11
N SER A 169 5.78 8.05 -8.31
CA SER A 169 5.61 8.84 -7.09
C SER A 169 6.68 9.92 -6.93
N LEU A 170 6.30 10.96 -6.19
CA LEU A 170 7.20 11.98 -5.67
C LEU A 170 7.06 12.03 -4.16
N GLU A 171 8.17 12.01 -3.45
CA GLU A 171 8.27 12.12 -1.98
C GLU A 171 8.92 13.45 -1.59
N LEU A 172 8.31 14.11 -0.62
CA LEU A 172 8.90 15.25 0.10
C LEU A 172 8.90 14.93 1.59
N GLY A 173 10.01 15.20 2.26
CA GLY A 173 10.11 14.87 3.68
C GLY A 173 11.12 15.70 4.43
N TRP A 174 11.08 15.58 5.74
CA TRP A 174 12.02 16.16 6.68
C TRP A 174 12.42 15.12 7.72
N LYS A 175 13.73 14.96 7.93
CA LYS A 175 14.30 14.14 8.99
C LYS A 175 14.98 15.07 9.99
N ALA A 176 14.45 15.15 11.20
CA ALA A 176 14.97 15.98 12.29
C ALA A 176 15.91 15.14 13.18
N GLN A 177 17.04 15.72 13.58
CA GLN A 177 17.88 15.19 14.64
C GLN A 177 17.35 15.74 15.96
N MET A 178 16.70 14.90 16.77
CA MET A 178 16.06 15.31 18.03
C MET A 178 17.06 15.29 19.19
N SER A 179 18.00 14.34 19.19
CA SER A 179 19.10 14.23 20.15
C SER A 179 20.28 13.50 19.51
N ALA A 180 21.36 13.27 20.26
CA ALA A 180 22.50 12.49 19.78
C ALA A 180 22.08 11.08 19.30
N ASN A 181 21.06 10.51 19.94
CA ASN A 181 20.64 9.11 19.71
C ASN A 181 19.21 9.01 19.13
N SER A 182 18.55 10.09 18.79
CA SER A 182 17.17 10.01 18.29
C SER A 182 16.91 10.88 17.08
N THR A 183 16.15 10.35 16.14
CA THR A 183 15.69 11.06 14.94
C THR A 183 14.19 10.92 14.78
N ALA A 184 13.54 11.94 14.28
CA ALA A 184 12.15 11.89 13.82
C ALA A 184 12.09 12.21 12.34
N ASP A 185 11.20 11.56 11.60
CA ASP A 185 10.98 11.85 10.19
C ASP A 185 9.50 12.02 9.87
N LEU A 186 9.24 12.93 8.94
CA LEU A 186 7.93 13.16 8.35
C LEU A 186 8.07 13.17 6.84
N SER A 187 7.19 12.48 6.13
CA SER A 187 7.16 12.57 4.67
C SER A 187 5.74 12.47 4.10
N VAL A 188 5.57 13.09 2.95
CA VAL A 188 4.38 12.99 2.10
C VAL A 188 4.83 12.42 0.76
N GLU A 189 4.13 11.42 0.27
CA GLU A 189 4.37 10.81 -1.03
C GLU A 189 3.10 10.88 -1.87
N GLY A 190 3.16 11.53 -3.03
CA GLY A 190 2.07 11.62 -4.00
C GLY A 190 2.26 10.61 -5.13
N TRP A 191 1.18 9.94 -5.53
CA TRP A 191 1.16 8.89 -6.56
C TRP A 191 0.34 9.29 -7.78
N MET A 192 0.83 8.94 -8.97
CA MET A 192 0.18 9.14 -10.26
C MET A 192 0.30 7.87 -11.12
N GLY A 193 -0.73 7.59 -11.91
CA GLY A 193 -0.80 6.42 -12.78
C GLY A 193 -1.93 5.46 -12.39
N LYS A 194 -1.68 4.17 -12.36
CA LYS A 194 -2.65 3.16 -11.89
C LYS A 194 -2.92 3.32 -10.38
N GLN A 195 -1.90 3.43 -9.58
CA GLN A 195 -2.02 3.90 -8.20
C GLN A 195 -2.10 5.43 -8.19
N ARG A 196 -3.08 5.97 -7.49
CA ARG A 196 -3.29 7.43 -7.34
C ARG A 196 -3.58 7.76 -5.90
N GLY A 197 -3.14 8.93 -5.47
CA GLY A 197 -3.42 9.41 -4.13
C GLY A 197 -2.19 9.98 -3.45
N ALA A 198 -2.30 10.18 -2.15
CA ALA A 198 -1.20 10.63 -1.31
C ALA A 198 -1.11 9.78 -0.06
N SER A 199 0.10 9.56 0.41
CA SER A 199 0.39 8.91 1.69
C SER A 199 1.18 9.86 2.58
N PHE A 200 0.93 9.77 3.88
CA PHE A 200 1.68 10.48 4.90
C PHE A 200 2.37 9.47 5.81
N ARG A 201 3.64 9.73 6.12
CA ARG A 201 4.44 8.90 7.03
C ARG A 201 5.03 9.76 8.12
N ALA A 202 4.96 9.25 9.35
CA ALA A 202 5.71 9.76 10.49
C ALA A 202 6.52 8.62 11.11
N GLY A 203 7.78 8.85 11.42
CA GLY A 203 8.68 7.88 12.00
C GLY A 203 9.46 8.46 13.17
N PHE A 204 9.84 7.60 14.09
CA PHE A 204 10.75 7.92 15.17
C PHE A 204 11.73 6.75 15.34
N ALA A 205 13.02 7.06 15.42
CA ALA A 205 14.08 6.08 15.62
C ALA A 205 14.96 6.47 16.81
N TRP A 206 15.27 5.47 17.64
CA TRP A 206 16.17 5.59 18.77
C TRP A 206 17.31 4.60 18.61
N GLN A 207 18.54 5.05 18.82
CA GLN A 207 19.76 4.19 18.84
C GLN A 207 20.21 4.02 20.28
N PHE A 208 20.53 2.78 20.65
CA PHE A 208 21.02 2.39 21.99
C PHE A 208 22.56 2.38 22.02
#